data_a39129aa1f8f2b3cc510f99f586a384f
#
_entry.id   a39129aa1f8f2b3cc510f99f586a384f
#
_cell.length_a   1.000
_cell.length_b   1.000
_cell.length_c   1.000
_cell.angle_alpha   90.00
_cell.angle_beta   90.00
_cell.angle_gamma   90.00
#
_symmetry.space_group_name_H-M   'P 1'
#
loop_
_entity.id
_entity.type
_entity.pdbx_description
1 polymer ?
#
loop_
_entity_poly.entity_id
_entity_poly.type
_entity_poly.pdbx_seq_one_letter_code
_entity_poly.pdbx_strand_id
1 'polypeptide(L)'
;YLFDWLVNKYGNPLRFPARSPHNDLLHALVAVARPKQGGEEVEQKRGMTLKVVLPNRSRHKPEHYHHLSKAAKIIFTRDLKRFFRLDLTAFVLNTASKGCLTLESLEQWCKSHGIRITHRDAVKRIYYRMKKQLEEQGILLPPKFPKSLQS
;
A
#
# COMPACT_ATOMS: atom_id res chain seq x y z
N TYR A 1 -3.48 -7.98 1.51
CA TYR A 1 -2.05 -7.61 1.49
C TYR A 1 -1.81 -6.12 1.77
N LEU A 2 -2.50 -5.23 1.02
CA LEU A 2 -2.29 -3.78 1.18
C LEU A 2 -2.61 -3.29 2.60
N PHE A 3 -3.71 -3.79 3.19
CA PHE A 3 -4.09 -3.51 4.57
C PHE A 3 -2.98 -3.93 5.55
N ASP A 4 -2.53 -5.18 5.44
CA ASP A 4 -1.54 -5.73 6.35
C ASP A 4 -0.20 -4.95 6.26
N TRP A 5 0.25 -4.68 5.03
CA TRP A 5 1.46 -3.90 4.77
C TRP A 5 1.37 -2.48 5.34
N LEU A 6 0.23 -1.79 5.14
CA LEU A 6 0.03 -0.44 5.65
C LEU A 6 0.01 -0.40 7.17
N VAL A 7 -0.72 -1.32 7.80
CA VAL A 7 -0.82 -1.40 9.26
C VAL A 7 0.53 -1.72 9.88
N ASN A 8 1.30 -2.62 9.28
CA ASN A 8 2.65 -2.94 9.74
C ASN A 8 3.61 -1.75 9.64
N LYS A 9 3.49 -0.95 8.58
CA LYS A 9 4.39 0.19 8.32
C LYS A 9 4.00 1.47 9.05
N TYR A 10 2.71 1.75 9.22
CA TYR A 10 2.19 3.03 9.69
C TYR A 10 1.26 2.93 10.91
N GLY A 11 1.00 1.73 11.42
CA GLY A 11 0.08 1.48 12.53
C GLY A 11 -1.41 1.50 12.16
N ASN A 12 -2.26 1.33 13.16
CA ASN A 12 -3.72 1.44 13.01
C ASN A 12 -4.29 2.24 14.18
N PRO A 13 -4.80 3.45 13.98
CA PRO A 13 -5.00 4.16 12.70
C PRO A 13 -3.68 4.51 12.00
N LEU A 14 -3.70 4.60 10.65
CA LEU A 14 -2.52 4.94 9.85
C LEU A 14 -2.07 6.35 10.15
N ARG A 15 -0.80 6.51 10.52
CA ARG A 15 -0.16 7.80 10.79
C ARG A 15 1.01 7.98 9.85
N PHE A 16 0.85 8.83 8.85
CA PHE A 16 1.94 9.12 7.92
C PHE A 16 2.89 10.17 8.51
N PRO A 17 4.21 10.00 8.35
CA PRO A 17 5.19 11.00 8.79
C PRO A 17 4.91 12.38 8.17
N ALA A 18 5.11 13.43 8.94
CA ALA A 18 4.72 14.81 8.59
C ALA A 18 5.30 15.33 7.25
N ARG A 19 6.44 14.81 6.80
CA ARG A 19 7.09 15.18 5.53
C ARG A 19 7.12 14.03 4.52
N SER A 20 6.18 13.09 4.64
CA SER A 20 6.10 11.99 3.69
C SER A 20 5.22 12.35 2.50
N PRO A 21 5.48 11.79 1.30
CA PRO A 21 4.63 12.00 0.13
C PRO A 21 3.15 11.67 0.37
N HIS A 22 2.88 10.66 1.21
CA HIS A 22 1.51 10.30 1.59
C HIS A 22 0.82 11.38 2.42
N ASN A 23 1.56 12.01 3.36
CA ASN A 23 1.02 13.10 4.16
C ASN A 23 0.77 14.34 3.30
N ASP A 24 1.68 14.66 2.37
CA ASP A 24 1.52 15.78 1.44
C ASP A 24 0.32 15.56 0.52
N LEU A 25 0.14 14.33 0.01
CA LEU A 25 -1.03 13.96 -0.78
C LEU A 25 -2.32 14.08 0.05
N LEU A 26 -2.32 13.63 1.31
CA LEU A 26 -3.47 13.80 2.19
C LEU A 26 -3.81 15.28 2.40
N HIS A 27 -2.80 16.12 2.63
CA HIS A 27 -3.00 17.58 2.73
C HIS A 27 -3.67 18.17 1.48
N ALA A 28 -3.28 17.70 0.30
CA ALA A 28 -3.87 18.15 -0.97
C ALA A 28 -5.30 17.63 -1.18
N LEU A 29 -5.61 16.43 -0.69
CA LEU A 29 -6.89 15.76 -0.90
C LEU A 29 -7.94 16.07 0.16
N VAL A 30 -7.53 16.51 1.35
CA VAL A 30 -8.46 16.86 2.44
C VAL A 30 -9.23 18.12 2.06
N ALA A 31 -10.53 17.96 1.90
CA ALA A 31 -11.45 19.07 1.69
C ALA A 31 -11.97 19.56 3.05
N VAL A 32 -12.16 20.87 3.16
CA VAL A 32 -12.92 21.45 4.27
C VAL A 32 -14.40 21.22 3.97
N ALA A 33 -15.07 20.39 4.76
CA ALA A 33 -16.51 20.23 4.64
C ALA A 33 -17.20 21.56 4.99
N ARG A 34 -18.02 22.08 4.10
CA ARG A 34 -19.10 22.96 4.54
C ARG A 34 -20.05 22.09 5.35
N PRO A 35 -20.53 22.54 6.54
CA PRO A 35 -21.50 21.77 7.30
C PRO A 35 -22.76 21.62 6.45
N LYS A 36 -22.91 20.48 5.78
CA LYS A 36 -24.18 20.04 5.24
C LYS A 36 -24.96 19.50 6.43
N GLN A 37 -26.05 20.14 6.73
CA GLN A 37 -27.11 19.58 7.54
C GLN A 37 -27.59 18.28 6.85
N GLY A 38 -27.38 17.16 7.50
CA GLY A 38 -27.77 15.84 7.00
C GLY A 38 -26.55 14.93 6.82
N GLY A 39 -26.32 14.05 7.82
CA GLY A 39 -25.30 13.04 7.73
C GLY A 39 -25.61 12.09 6.58
N GLU A 40 -24.76 12.07 5.56
CA GLU A 40 -24.70 10.91 4.68
C GLU A 40 -24.15 9.75 5.52
N GLU A 41 -25.01 8.83 5.92
CA GLU A 41 -24.60 7.52 6.41
C GLU A 41 -23.71 6.89 5.33
N VAL A 42 -22.43 6.74 5.67
CA VAL A 42 -21.51 5.99 4.82
C VAL A 42 -21.94 4.53 4.88
N GLU A 43 -22.60 4.06 3.83
CA GLU A 43 -22.87 2.64 3.63
C GLU A 43 -21.57 1.85 3.88
N GLN A 44 -21.51 1.16 5.01
CA GLN A 44 -20.38 0.29 5.33
C GLN A 44 -20.46 -0.93 4.40
N LYS A 45 -19.84 -0.82 3.22
CA LYS A 45 -19.60 -2.00 2.40
C LYS A 45 -18.78 -2.99 3.23
N ARG A 46 -19.25 -4.24 3.31
CA ARG A 46 -18.55 -5.35 3.95
C ARG A 46 -17.10 -5.42 3.45
N GLY A 47 -16.16 -4.91 4.23
CA GLY A 47 -14.74 -4.90 3.91
C GLY A 47 -13.92 -4.33 5.07
N MET A 48 -12.61 -4.64 5.09
CA MET A 48 -11.71 -4.07 6.09
C MET A 48 -11.57 -2.56 5.86
N THR A 49 -11.94 -1.76 6.85
CA THR A 49 -11.85 -0.31 6.81
C THR A 49 -10.52 0.14 7.40
N LEU A 50 -9.75 0.90 6.63
CA LEU A 50 -8.55 1.57 7.10
C LEU A 50 -8.91 2.91 7.73
N LYS A 51 -8.54 3.10 8.99
CA LYS A 51 -8.61 4.39 9.66
C LYS A 51 -7.34 5.16 9.36
N VAL A 52 -7.46 6.39 8.88
CA VAL A 52 -6.35 7.28 8.56
C VAL A 52 -6.44 8.54 9.41
N VAL A 53 -5.34 8.90 10.06
CA VAL A 53 -5.24 10.17 10.78
C VAL A 53 -5.02 11.27 9.75
N LEU A 54 -5.97 12.19 9.65
CA LEU A 54 -5.86 13.32 8.74
C LEU A 54 -4.88 14.36 9.30
N PRO A 55 -4.12 15.03 8.42
CA PRO A 55 -3.20 16.06 8.82
C PRO A 55 -3.94 17.26 9.45
N ASN A 56 -3.39 17.78 10.53
CA ASN A 56 -3.95 18.96 11.20
C ASN A 56 -3.60 20.22 10.40
N ARG A 57 -4.62 20.94 9.94
CA ARG A 57 -4.45 22.28 9.38
C ARG A 57 -4.76 23.30 10.48
N SER A 58 -3.77 24.07 10.88
CA SER A 58 -3.73 24.94 12.06
C SER A 58 -4.85 25.99 12.19
N ARG A 59 -5.70 26.19 11.20
CA ARG A 59 -6.78 27.21 11.20
C ARG A 59 -8.19 26.66 11.44
N HIS A 60 -8.38 25.33 11.43
CA HIS A 60 -9.72 24.73 11.61
C HIS A 60 -9.61 23.46 12.44
N LYS A 61 -10.51 23.30 13.41
CA LYS A 61 -10.59 22.06 14.20
C LYS A 61 -10.86 20.88 13.27
N PRO A 62 -9.99 19.84 13.24
CA PRO A 62 -10.09 18.73 12.26
C PRO A 62 -11.42 17.97 12.37
N GLU A 63 -12.00 17.94 13.55
CA GLU A 63 -13.17 17.13 13.90
C GLU A 63 -14.44 17.53 13.13
N HIS A 64 -14.55 18.78 12.69
CA HIS A 64 -15.77 19.29 12.05
C HIS A 64 -15.65 19.60 10.56
N TYR A 65 -14.41 19.69 10.02
CA TYR A 65 -14.18 20.29 8.71
C TYR A 65 -13.38 19.42 7.75
N HIS A 66 -12.74 18.35 8.22
CA HIS A 66 -11.84 17.58 7.39
C HIS A 66 -12.46 16.24 6.95
N HIS A 67 -12.62 16.04 5.68
CA HIS A 67 -13.06 14.76 5.13
C HIS A 67 -12.35 14.46 3.81
N LEU A 68 -12.31 13.18 3.47
CA LEU A 68 -11.89 12.74 2.13
C LEU A 68 -13.13 12.44 1.30
N SER A 69 -13.31 13.17 0.20
CA SER A 69 -14.36 12.87 -0.77
C SER A 69 -14.19 11.47 -1.36
N LYS A 70 -15.22 10.92 -1.99
CA LYS A 70 -15.15 9.62 -2.67
C LYS A 70 -14.03 9.58 -3.71
N ALA A 71 -13.89 10.65 -4.52
CA ALA A 71 -12.83 10.78 -5.51
C ALA A 71 -11.44 10.83 -4.83
N ALA A 72 -11.28 11.60 -3.75
CA ALA A 72 -10.04 11.67 -2.99
C ALA A 72 -9.63 10.31 -2.40
N LYS A 73 -10.58 9.52 -1.88
CA LYS A 73 -10.33 8.16 -1.39
C LYS A 73 -9.82 7.24 -2.49
N ILE A 74 -10.36 7.35 -3.72
CA ILE A 74 -9.91 6.56 -4.87
C ILE A 74 -8.48 6.94 -5.25
N ILE A 75 -8.19 8.25 -5.35
CA ILE A 75 -6.85 8.75 -5.69
C ILE A 75 -5.83 8.29 -4.65
N PHE A 76 -6.14 8.46 -3.37
CA PHE A 76 -5.27 8.06 -2.27
C PHE A 76 -5.02 6.55 -2.24
N THR A 77 -6.07 5.74 -2.43
CA THR A 77 -5.93 4.27 -2.50
C THR A 77 -5.05 3.83 -3.67
N ARG A 78 -5.16 4.50 -4.83
CA ARG A 78 -4.32 4.23 -6.00
C ARG A 78 -2.86 4.56 -5.72
N ASP A 79 -2.60 5.65 -5.03
CA ASP A 79 -1.26 6.05 -4.63
C ASP A 79 -0.65 5.05 -3.64
N LEU A 80 -1.37 4.63 -2.62
CA LEU A 80 -0.91 3.59 -1.69
C LEU A 80 -0.57 2.27 -2.40
N LYS A 81 -1.36 1.86 -3.40
CA LYS A 81 -1.05 0.68 -4.22
C LYS A 81 0.22 0.87 -5.05
N ARG A 82 0.46 2.09 -5.54
CA ARG A 82 1.69 2.43 -6.26
C ARG A 82 2.91 2.32 -5.34
N PHE A 83 2.84 2.86 -4.14
CA PHE A 83 3.93 2.76 -3.16
C PHE A 83 4.22 1.33 -2.73
N PHE A 84 3.19 0.52 -2.52
CA PHE A 84 3.38 -0.92 -2.28
C PHE A 84 4.17 -1.58 -3.42
N ARG A 85 3.82 -1.28 -4.67
CA ARG A 85 4.54 -1.82 -5.83
C ARG A 85 5.99 -1.35 -5.88
N LEU A 86 6.25 -0.09 -5.58
CA LEU A 86 7.61 0.44 -5.53
C LEU A 86 8.45 -0.24 -4.45
N ASP A 87 7.89 -0.46 -3.25
CA ASP A 87 8.55 -1.16 -2.15
C ASP A 87 8.90 -2.61 -2.54
N LEU A 88 7.93 -3.31 -3.15
CA LEU A 88 8.15 -4.66 -3.67
C LEU A 88 9.19 -4.68 -4.81
N THR A 89 9.15 -3.71 -5.73
CA THR A 89 10.13 -3.61 -6.82
C THR A 89 11.54 -3.38 -6.28
N ALA A 90 11.70 -2.49 -5.33
CA ALA A 90 12.99 -2.22 -4.68
C ALA A 90 13.56 -3.48 -4.01
N PHE A 91 12.71 -4.24 -3.31
CA PHE A 91 13.10 -5.53 -2.75
C PHE A 91 13.55 -6.51 -3.82
N VAL A 92 12.76 -6.68 -4.90
CA VAL A 92 13.06 -7.64 -5.98
C VAL A 92 14.38 -7.30 -6.65
N LEU A 93 14.60 -6.03 -7.02
CA LEU A 93 15.83 -5.60 -7.69
C LEU A 93 17.05 -5.76 -6.78
N ASN A 94 16.95 -5.36 -5.51
CA ASN A 94 18.04 -5.51 -4.56
C ASN A 94 18.39 -6.99 -4.29
N THR A 95 17.39 -7.86 -4.22
CA THR A 95 17.59 -9.30 -3.97
C THR A 95 18.11 -9.99 -5.21
N ALA A 96 17.63 -9.61 -6.40
CA ALA A 96 18.12 -10.13 -7.68
C ALA A 96 19.58 -9.75 -7.93
N SER A 97 19.99 -8.51 -7.64
CA SER A 97 21.37 -8.07 -7.79
C SER A 97 22.37 -8.84 -6.94
N LYS A 98 21.89 -9.42 -5.82
CA LYS A 98 22.67 -10.27 -4.92
C LYS A 98 22.59 -11.76 -5.28
N GLY A 99 21.88 -12.14 -6.33
CA GLY A 99 21.65 -13.54 -6.70
C GLY A 99 20.77 -14.34 -5.72
N CYS A 100 20.11 -13.66 -4.77
CA CYS A 100 19.34 -14.30 -3.68
C CYS A 100 17.82 -14.25 -3.89
N LEU A 101 17.35 -13.89 -5.08
CA LEU A 101 15.92 -13.80 -5.36
C LEU A 101 15.31 -15.20 -5.54
N THR A 102 14.64 -15.67 -4.49
CA THR A 102 13.94 -16.96 -4.44
C THR A 102 12.49 -16.76 -4.01
N LEU A 103 11.65 -17.79 -4.18
CA LEU A 103 10.29 -17.77 -3.64
C LEU A 103 10.30 -17.63 -2.12
N GLU A 104 11.25 -18.26 -1.46
CA GLU A 104 11.43 -18.17 -0.01
C GLU A 104 11.78 -16.75 0.42
N SER A 105 12.68 -16.06 -0.29
CA SER A 105 13.01 -14.66 0.00
C SER A 105 11.79 -13.74 -0.15
N LEU A 106 10.91 -13.98 -1.12
CA LEU A 106 9.66 -13.27 -1.28
C LEU A 106 8.68 -13.56 -0.13
N GLU A 107 8.59 -14.80 0.31
CA GLU A 107 7.76 -15.18 1.46
C GLU A 107 8.28 -14.57 2.75
N GLN A 108 9.59 -14.54 2.95
CA GLN A 108 10.22 -13.89 4.08
C GLN A 108 9.97 -12.38 4.07
N TRP A 109 10.02 -11.74 2.89
CA TRP A 109 9.65 -10.33 2.74
C TRP A 109 8.19 -10.09 3.11
N CYS A 110 7.27 -10.93 2.65
CA CYS A 110 5.86 -10.86 3.06
C CYS A 110 5.70 -10.97 4.58
N LYS A 111 6.42 -11.90 5.21
CA LYS A 111 6.39 -12.11 6.66
C LYS A 111 6.92 -10.89 7.41
N SER A 112 8.06 -10.32 7.00
CA SER A 112 8.66 -9.14 7.63
C SER A 112 7.78 -7.89 7.50
N HIS A 113 6.94 -7.82 6.46
CA HIS A 113 5.96 -6.75 6.24
C HIS A 113 4.57 -7.05 6.81
N GLY A 114 4.44 -8.06 7.67
CA GLY A 114 3.19 -8.39 8.35
C GLY A 114 2.08 -8.91 7.43
N ILE A 115 2.40 -9.30 6.19
CA ILE A 115 1.41 -9.78 5.22
C ILE A 115 0.98 -11.19 5.58
N ARG A 116 -0.31 -11.37 5.85
CA ARG A 116 -0.88 -12.66 6.24
C ARG A 116 -0.73 -13.71 5.15
N ILE A 117 -0.62 -14.98 5.55
CA ILE A 117 -0.44 -16.13 4.65
C ILE A 117 -1.50 -16.14 3.54
N THR A 118 -2.76 -15.86 3.89
CA THR A 118 -3.89 -15.81 2.94
C THR A 118 -3.76 -14.75 1.84
N HIS A 119 -2.90 -13.76 2.05
CA HIS A 119 -2.67 -12.66 1.09
C HIS A 119 -1.40 -12.82 0.27
N ARG A 120 -0.55 -13.80 0.57
CA ARG A 120 0.74 -14.00 -0.11
C ARG A 120 0.59 -14.34 -1.60
N ASP A 121 -0.45 -15.10 -1.95
CA ASP A 121 -0.72 -15.41 -3.36
C ASP A 121 -1.07 -14.15 -4.18
N ALA A 122 -1.75 -13.19 -3.56
CA ALA A 122 -2.00 -11.90 -4.22
C ALA A 122 -0.67 -11.15 -4.49
N VAL A 123 0.26 -11.18 -3.54
CA VAL A 123 1.60 -10.58 -3.70
C VAL A 123 2.41 -11.32 -4.77
N LYS A 124 2.39 -12.66 -4.80
CA LYS A 124 3.02 -13.48 -5.85
C LYS A 124 2.51 -13.10 -7.24
N ARG A 125 1.19 -12.91 -7.41
CA ARG A 125 0.61 -12.46 -8.69
C ARG A 125 1.10 -11.07 -9.09
N ILE A 126 1.24 -10.14 -8.14
CA ILE A 126 1.80 -8.80 -8.40
C ILE A 126 3.26 -8.93 -8.81
N TYR A 127 4.05 -9.73 -8.10
CA TYR A 127 5.45 -10.02 -8.41
C TYR A 127 5.62 -10.54 -9.84
N TYR A 128 4.83 -11.56 -10.25
CA TYR A 128 4.97 -12.12 -11.61
C TYR A 128 4.61 -11.12 -12.71
N ARG A 129 3.58 -10.28 -12.51
CA ARG A 129 3.24 -9.21 -13.45
C ARG A 129 4.34 -8.16 -13.53
N MET A 130 4.90 -7.77 -12.42
CA MET A 130 6.02 -6.83 -12.34
C MET A 130 7.28 -7.41 -13.00
N LYS A 131 7.59 -8.68 -12.73
CA LYS A 131 8.72 -9.39 -13.35
C LYS A 131 8.62 -9.33 -14.86
N LYS A 132 7.45 -9.66 -15.43
CA LYS A 132 7.21 -9.57 -16.86
C LYS A 132 7.46 -8.16 -17.40
N GLN A 133 6.96 -7.13 -16.72
CA GLN A 133 7.19 -5.74 -17.12
C GLN A 133 8.66 -5.33 -17.08
N LEU A 134 9.42 -5.78 -16.09
CA LEU A 134 10.85 -5.50 -15.97
C LEU A 134 11.65 -6.22 -17.09
N GLU A 135 11.30 -7.47 -17.40
CA GLU A 135 11.90 -8.23 -18.50
C GLU A 135 11.63 -7.57 -19.87
N GLU A 136 10.40 -7.06 -20.08
CA GLU A 136 10.04 -6.29 -21.29
C GLU A 136 10.82 -4.97 -21.41
N GLN A 137 11.30 -4.42 -20.29
CA GLN A 137 12.16 -3.23 -20.24
C GLN A 137 13.65 -3.57 -20.34
N GLY A 138 14.01 -4.83 -20.58
CA GLY A 138 15.40 -5.29 -20.73
C GLY A 138 16.10 -5.55 -19.38
N ILE A 139 15.39 -5.54 -18.27
CA ILE A 139 15.95 -5.88 -16.95
C ILE A 139 15.85 -7.40 -16.77
N LEU A 140 17.00 -8.08 -16.90
CA LEU A 140 17.09 -9.52 -16.71
C LEU A 140 16.95 -9.85 -15.22
N LEU A 141 15.85 -10.48 -14.85
CA LEU A 141 15.69 -11.12 -13.56
C LEU A 141 16.04 -12.61 -13.65
N PRO A 142 16.49 -13.23 -12.57
CA PRO A 142 16.82 -14.67 -12.58
C PRO A 142 15.65 -15.49 -13.12
N PRO A 143 15.93 -16.58 -13.85
CA PRO A 143 14.89 -17.46 -14.38
C PRO A 143 14.00 -17.97 -13.24
N LYS A 144 12.79 -18.40 -13.60
CA LYS A 144 11.73 -18.88 -12.67
C LYS A 144 12.33 -19.57 -11.45
N PHE A 145 11.80 -19.24 -10.27
CA PHE A 145 12.13 -19.98 -9.06
C PHE A 145 12.21 -21.48 -9.37
N PRO A 146 13.33 -22.17 -9.06
CA PRO A 146 13.37 -23.60 -9.22
C PRO A 146 12.17 -24.15 -8.45
N LYS A 147 11.38 -25.02 -9.10
CA LYS A 147 10.38 -25.80 -8.39
C LYS A 147 11.17 -26.57 -7.35
N SER A 148 11.06 -26.17 -6.08
CA SER A 148 11.62 -26.93 -4.99
C SER A 148 11.14 -28.36 -5.18
N LEU A 149 12.09 -29.27 -5.28
CA LEU A 149 11.89 -30.71 -5.28
C LEU A 149 10.86 -31.03 -4.18
N GLN A 150 9.66 -31.40 -4.62
CA GLN A 150 8.73 -32.10 -3.78
C GLN A 150 9.35 -33.47 -3.55
N SER A 151 9.98 -33.62 -2.44
CA SER A 151 10.30 -34.93 -1.86
C SER A 151 9.35 -35.17 -0.72
#